data_2875f185d7b13502ab59b0c6c6000a39
#
_entry.id   2875f185d7b13502ab59b0c6c6000a39
#
_cell.length_a   1.000
_cell.length_b   1.000
_cell.length_c   1.000
_cell.angle_alpha   90.00
_cell.angle_beta   90.00
_cell.angle_gamma   90.00
#
_symmetry.space_group_name_H-M   'P 1'
#
loop_
_entity.id
_entity.type
_entity.pdbx_description
1 polymer ?
#
loop_
_entity_poly.entity_id
_entity_poly.type
_entity_poly.pdbx_seq_one_letter_code
_entity_poly.pdbx_strand_id
1 'polypeptide(L)'
;MPTMELAKHCKEIGLVAMEGIDAKHYPAVRELGLKISLVSGGHGFRNGPCDPKNTETVINGIKKGIDLAADIGTKSVITFTGMKYKDMDPDKAAALCVETWKKVIPHAEKKGINLVLEHLNSRDDSHPMKGHPGYFGDDVDFCADLVNKVGSKNFKLLFDVYHVQVMNGDVIRRIKQYKDIIGHYHTAGCPGRGEIDDTQEINYPPILKTILETGYDGYLAQEFIPTWKNPIDSLRHAAEVCDI
;
A
#
# COMPACT_ATOMS: atom_id res chain seq x y z
N MET A 1 1.23 -11.56 -17.59
CA MET A 1 1.98 -12.77 -17.10
C MET A 1 1.16 -13.47 -16.04
N PRO A 2 1.06 -14.82 -16.02
CA PRO A 2 0.40 -15.57 -14.96
C PRO A 2 1.10 -15.41 -13.61
N THR A 3 0.33 -15.39 -12.50
CA THR A 3 0.87 -15.16 -11.14
C THR A 3 2.00 -16.10 -10.77
N MET A 4 1.89 -17.40 -11.07
CA MET A 4 2.92 -18.38 -10.70
C MET A 4 4.19 -18.29 -11.56
N GLU A 5 4.10 -17.77 -12.77
CA GLU A 5 5.26 -17.44 -13.60
C GLU A 5 6.01 -16.25 -13.01
N LEU A 6 5.28 -15.17 -12.68
CA LEU A 6 5.85 -14.02 -11.98
C LEU A 6 6.51 -14.41 -10.66
N ALA A 7 5.87 -15.29 -9.86
CA ALA A 7 6.42 -15.76 -8.60
C ALA A 7 7.78 -16.47 -8.76
N LYS A 8 7.95 -17.28 -9.82
CA LYS A 8 9.23 -17.92 -10.12
C LYS A 8 10.31 -16.88 -10.44
N HIS A 9 10.00 -15.89 -11.27
CA HIS A 9 10.91 -14.79 -11.58
C HIS A 9 11.25 -13.94 -10.35
N CYS A 10 10.27 -13.61 -9.50
CA CYS A 10 10.54 -12.95 -8.23
C CYS A 10 11.56 -13.72 -7.39
N LYS A 11 11.41 -15.06 -7.30
CA LYS A 11 12.35 -15.91 -6.58
C LYS A 11 13.75 -15.93 -7.22
N GLU A 12 13.82 -16.00 -8.55
CA GLU A 12 15.08 -15.98 -9.30
C GLU A 12 15.83 -14.64 -9.17
N ILE A 13 15.10 -13.54 -9.07
CA ILE A 13 15.65 -12.20 -8.84
C ILE A 13 16.19 -12.04 -7.41
N GLY A 14 15.67 -12.83 -6.46
CA GLY A 14 16.04 -12.73 -5.05
C GLY A 14 15.04 -11.97 -4.20
N LEU A 15 13.88 -11.59 -4.75
CA LEU A 15 12.79 -11.01 -3.98
C LEU A 15 12.28 -12.00 -2.92
N VAL A 16 11.87 -11.48 -1.77
CA VAL A 16 11.52 -12.31 -0.60
C VAL A 16 10.02 -12.47 -0.38
N ALA A 17 9.21 -11.65 -1.03
CA ALA A 17 7.75 -11.65 -0.86
C ALA A 17 7.03 -11.20 -2.13
N MET A 18 5.73 -11.46 -2.17
CA MET A 18 4.79 -10.93 -3.17
C MET A 18 3.53 -10.41 -2.50
N GLU A 19 2.86 -9.48 -3.18
CA GLU A 19 1.54 -8.96 -2.81
C GLU A 19 0.70 -8.62 -4.05
N GLY A 20 -0.53 -8.10 -3.86
CA GLY A 20 -1.40 -7.74 -4.99
C GLY A 20 -1.91 -8.92 -5.81
N ILE A 21 -1.80 -10.13 -5.31
CA ILE A 21 -2.21 -11.38 -5.97
C ILE A 21 -3.46 -11.99 -5.30
N ASP A 22 -4.20 -12.78 -6.06
CA ASP A 22 -5.37 -13.50 -5.54
C ASP A 22 -4.94 -14.52 -4.45
N ALA A 23 -5.66 -14.54 -3.34
CA ALA A 23 -5.39 -15.40 -2.19
C ALA A 23 -5.34 -16.91 -2.52
N LYS A 24 -6.00 -17.35 -3.59
CA LYS A 24 -5.91 -18.75 -4.08
C LYS A 24 -4.47 -19.15 -4.45
N HIS A 25 -3.60 -18.19 -4.77
CA HIS A 25 -2.20 -18.45 -5.12
C HIS A 25 -1.26 -18.45 -3.91
N TYR A 26 -1.70 -17.99 -2.73
CA TYR A 26 -0.83 -17.90 -1.55
C TYR A 26 -0.14 -19.22 -1.18
N PRO A 27 -0.84 -20.38 -1.16
CA PRO A 27 -0.17 -21.65 -0.85
C PRO A 27 0.98 -21.95 -1.81
N ALA A 28 0.75 -21.88 -3.11
CA ALA A 28 1.74 -22.19 -4.13
C ALA A 28 2.92 -21.19 -4.15
N VAL A 29 2.67 -19.90 -3.90
CA VAL A 29 3.71 -18.88 -3.77
C VAL A 29 4.60 -19.17 -2.55
N ARG A 30 3.99 -19.56 -1.43
CA ARG A 30 4.72 -19.93 -0.20
C ARG A 30 5.54 -21.21 -0.37
N GLU A 31 5.06 -22.18 -1.12
CA GLU A 31 5.81 -23.42 -1.48
C GLU A 31 7.08 -23.09 -2.28
N LEU A 32 7.10 -22.01 -3.09
CA LEU A 32 8.30 -21.50 -3.74
C LEU A 32 9.29 -20.82 -2.76
N GLY A 33 8.90 -20.65 -1.48
CA GLY A 33 9.71 -19.99 -0.46
C GLY A 33 9.58 -18.46 -0.45
N LEU A 34 8.58 -17.90 -1.15
CA LEU A 34 8.23 -16.48 -1.06
C LEU A 34 7.21 -16.26 0.08
N LYS A 35 7.28 -15.12 0.73
CA LYS A 35 6.28 -14.67 1.71
C LYS A 35 5.15 -13.89 1.00
N ILE A 36 4.06 -13.67 1.70
CA ILE A 36 3.05 -12.69 1.33
C ILE A 36 3.26 -11.47 2.23
N SER A 37 3.60 -10.31 1.64
CA SER A 37 3.92 -9.09 2.40
C SER A 37 2.67 -8.36 2.87
N LEU A 38 1.58 -8.41 2.09
CA LEU A 38 0.37 -7.64 2.31
C LEU A 38 -0.87 -8.44 1.89
N VAL A 39 -1.91 -8.45 2.72
CA VAL A 39 -3.20 -9.10 2.45
C VAL A 39 -4.26 -8.04 2.15
N SER A 40 -5.17 -8.33 1.24
CA SER A 40 -6.31 -7.44 0.94
C SER A 40 -7.26 -7.33 2.14
N GLY A 41 -7.73 -6.11 2.42
CA GLY A 41 -8.82 -5.86 3.37
C GLY A 41 -10.22 -6.26 2.86
N GLY A 42 -10.30 -6.93 1.72
CA GLY A 42 -11.56 -7.45 1.17
C GLY A 42 -12.46 -6.38 0.56
N HIS A 43 -12.02 -5.13 0.51
CA HIS A 43 -12.65 -4.04 -0.23
C HIS A 43 -11.59 -3.34 -1.08
N GLY A 44 -11.91 -2.95 -2.29
CA GLY A 44 -11.00 -2.18 -3.12
C GLY A 44 -11.05 -0.69 -2.79
N PHE A 45 -10.12 0.09 -3.35
CA PHE A 45 -10.04 1.54 -3.14
C PHE A 45 -11.35 2.29 -3.49
N ARG A 46 -12.23 1.71 -4.33
CA ARG A 46 -13.51 2.32 -4.71
C ARG A 46 -14.57 2.26 -3.60
N ASN A 47 -14.55 1.22 -2.77
CA ASN A 47 -15.61 0.89 -1.83
C ASN A 47 -15.15 1.07 -0.38
N GLY A 48 -14.49 2.18 -0.09
CA GLY A 48 -13.99 2.46 1.26
C GLY A 48 -15.02 3.06 2.20
N PRO A 49 -14.64 3.23 3.47
CA PRO A 49 -15.54 3.62 4.55
C PRO A 49 -15.99 5.08 4.53
N CYS A 50 -15.46 5.94 3.65
CA CYS A 50 -15.94 7.31 3.52
C CYS A 50 -17.41 7.36 3.07
N ASP A 51 -17.91 6.33 2.39
CA ASP A 51 -19.30 6.19 1.98
C ASP A 51 -20.05 5.26 2.97
N PRO A 52 -21.09 5.75 3.68
CA PRO A 52 -21.78 4.97 4.71
C PRO A 52 -22.37 3.65 4.20
N LYS A 53 -22.69 3.55 2.91
CA LYS A 53 -23.21 2.30 2.31
C LYS A 53 -22.19 1.15 2.34
N ASN A 54 -20.89 1.46 2.45
CA ASN A 54 -19.81 0.49 2.43
C ASN A 54 -19.39 0.01 3.83
N THR A 55 -19.84 0.66 4.91
CA THR A 55 -19.34 0.44 6.27
C THR A 55 -19.31 -1.03 6.67
N GLU A 56 -20.40 -1.76 6.53
CA GLU A 56 -20.49 -3.18 6.91
C GLU A 56 -19.61 -4.08 6.01
N THR A 57 -19.58 -3.80 4.71
CA THR A 57 -18.74 -4.55 3.77
C THR A 57 -17.25 -4.36 4.11
N VAL A 58 -16.83 -3.14 4.45
CA VAL A 58 -15.46 -2.82 4.86
C VAL A 58 -15.10 -3.54 6.16
N ILE A 59 -15.95 -3.46 7.19
CA ILE A 59 -15.73 -4.13 8.47
C ILE A 59 -15.55 -5.64 8.28
N ASN A 60 -16.47 -6.26 7.55
CA ASN A 60 -16.44 -7.71 7.31
C ASN A 60 -15.26 -8.14 6.45
N GLY A 61 -14.92 -7.36 5.43
CA GLY A 61 -13.77 -7.60 4.57
C GLY A 61 -12.45 -7.53 5.35
N ILE A 62 -12.25 -6.46 6.13
CA ILE A 62 -11.03 -6.28 6.95
C ILE A 62 -10.90 -7.40 7.98
N LYS A 63 -11.96 -7.81 8.68
CA LYS A 63 -11.91 -8.93 9.64
C LYS A 63 -11.46 -10.22 8.99
N LYS A 64 -11.99 -10.56 7.80
CA LYS A 64 -11.55 -11.71 7.02
C LYS A 64 -10.09 -11.59 6.59
N GLY A 65 -9.67 -10.41 6.16
CA GLY A 65 -8.28 -10.14 5.80
C GLY A 65 -7.34 -10.32 7.00
N ILE A 66 -7.71 -9.84 8.19
CA ILE A 66 -6.96 -10.03 9.44
C ILE A 66 -6.82 -11.51 9.79
N ASP A 67 -7.90 -12.28 9.72
CA ASP A 67 -7.86 -13.72 10.00
C ASP A 67 -6.95 -14.44 9.00
N LEU A 68 -7.11 -14.17 7.71
CA LEU A 68 -6.25 -14.72 6.66
C LEU A 68 -4.77 -14.35 6.88
N ALA A 69 -4.48 -13.08 7.17
CA ALA A 69 -3.11 -12.62 7.43
C ALA A 69 -2.48 -13.36 8.61
N ALA A 70 -3.23 -13.53 9.70
CA ALA A 70 -2.77 -14.29 10.86
C ALA A 70 -2.49 -15.76 10.53
N ASP A 71 -3.37 -16.40 9.77
CA ASP A 71 -3.26 -17.82 9.39
C ASP A 71 -2.03 -18.10 8.49
N ILE A 72 -1.66 -17.14 7.63
CA ILE A 72 -0.50 -17.29 6.75
C ILE A 72 0.78 -16.64 7.29
N GLY A 73 0.74 -16.01 8.49
CA GLY A 73 1.89 -15.36 9.10
C GLY A 73 2.28 -14.01 8.48
N THR A 74 1.39 -13.38 7.71
CA THR A 74 1.54 -12.00 7.19
C THR A 74 1.18 -11.01 8.28
N LYS A 75 1.85 -9.85 8.31
CA LYS A 75 1.67 -8.86 9.38
C LYS A 75 0.78 -7.69 9.01
N SER A 76 0.45 -7.51 7.74
CA SER A 76 -0.23 -6.30 7.26
C SER A 76 -1.45 -6.62 6.38
N VAL A 77 -2.50 -5.84 6.57
CA VAL A 77 -3.74 -5.85 5.77
C VAL A 77 -3.98 -4.44 5.27
N ILE A 78 -4.13 -4.29 3.94
CA ILE A 78 -4.36 -2.99 3.32
C ILE A 78 -5.82 -2.53 3.46
N THR A 79 -6.00 -1.23 3.65
CA THR A 79 -7.31 -0.55 3.62
C THR A 79 -7.21 0.78 2.89
N PHE A 80 -8.36 1.31 2.47
CA PHE A 80 -8.50 2.52 1.66
C PHE A 80 -9.62 3.40 2.22
N THR A 81 -9.58 4.70 1.93
CA THR A 81 -10.66 5.64 2.34
C THR A 81 -11.93 5.47 1.52
N GLY A 82 -11.80 5.18 0.22
CA GLY A 82 -12.91 5.15 -0.73
C GLY A 82 -12.94 6.35 -1.67
N MET A 83 -13.95 6.37 -2.55
CA MET A 83 -14.16 7.44 -3.52
C MET A 83 -15.11 8.50 -2.97
N LYS A 84 -14.86 9.77 -3.32
CA LYS A 84 -15.80 10.88 -3.08
C LYS A 84 -17.13 10.60 -3.81
N TYR A 85 -18.24 10.94 -3.18
CA TYR A 85 -19.58 10.81 -3.76
C TYR A 85 -20.30 12.17 -3.76
N LYS A 86 -21.39 12.26 -4.52
CA LYS A 86 -22.16 13.49 -4.64
C LYS A 86 -22.64 13.96 -3.26
N ASP A 87 -22.54 15.25 -3.00
CA ASP A 87 -22.97 15.91 -1.75
C ASP A 87 -22.28 15.36 -0.47
N MET A 88 -21.10 14.74 -0.63
CA MET A 88 -20.28 14.27 0.49
C MET A 88 -19.80 15.45 1.35
N ASP A 89 -20.06 15.37 2.66
CA ASP A 89 -19.46 16.23 3.67
C ASP A 89 -18.08 15.61 4.06
N PRO A 90 -16.95 16.27 3.76
CA PRO A 90 -15.63 15.69 4.01
C PRO A 90 -15.35 15.38 5.48
N ASP A 91 -15.82 16.24 6.40
CA ASP A 91 -15.56 16.06 7.83
C ASP A 91 -16.34 14.85 8.38
N LYS A 92 -17.59 14.70 7.97
CA LYS A 92 -18.39 13.51 8.32
C LYS A 92 -17.84 12.24 7.71
N ALA A 93 -17.39 12.30 6.46
CA ALA A 93 -16.77 11.15 5.78
C ALA A 93 -15.46 10.74 6.48
N ALA A 94 -14.63 11.70 6.89
CA ALA A 94 -13.41 11.44 7.65
C ALA A 94 -13.73 10.81 9.03
N ALA A 95 -14.70 11.34 9.75
CA ALA A 95 -15.17 10.78 11.02
C ALA A 95 -15.67 9.34 10.84
N LEU A 96 -16.47 9.09 9.82
CA LEU A 96 -17.00 7.76 9.50
C LEU A 96 -15.86 6.75 9.17
N CYS A 97 -14.84 7.16 8.44
CA CYS A 97 -13.64 6.35 8.21
C CYS A 97 -13.01 5.91 9.55
N VAL A 98 -12.73 6.87 10.42
CA VAL A 98 -12.13 6.63 11.73
C VAL A 98 -13.00 5.70 12.60
N GLU A 99 -14.30 5.96 12.67
CA GLU A 99 -15.26 5.12 13.42
C GLU A 99 -15.30 3.68 12.87
N THR A 100 -15.28 3.54 11.56
CA THR A 100 -15.30 2.23 10.90
C THR A 100 -14.06 1.43 11.22
N TRP A 101 -12.87 2.03 11.10
CA TRP A 101 -11.62 1.35 11.44
C TRP A 101 -11.51 1.03 12.93
N LYS A 102 -11.95 1.91 13.83
CA LYS A 102 -12.00 1.63 15.28
C LYS A 102 -12.82 0.38 15.63
N LYS A 103 -13.83 0.00 14.84
CA LYS A 103 -14.60 -1.23 15.06
C LYS A 103 -13.83 -2.51 14.75
N VAL A 104 -12.76 -2.45 13.96
CA VAL A 104 -11.95 -3.62 13.57
C VAL A 104 -10.60 -3.65 14.27
N ILE A 105 -10.13 -2.54 14.84
CA ILE A 105 -8.85 -2.45 15.55
C ILE A 105 -8.69 -3.46 16.68
N PRO A 106 -9.68 -3.69 17.57
CA PRO A 106 -9.52 -4.69 18.64
C PRO A 106 -9.24 -6.10 18.10
N HIS A 107 -9.80 -6.44 16.94
CA HIS A 107 -9.53 -7.71 16.27
C HIS A 107 -8.11 -7.77 15.71
N ALA A 108 -7.65 -6.69 15.07
CA ALA A 108 -6.29 -6.57 14.56
C ALA A 108 -5.24 -6.65 15.68
N GLU A 109 -5.45 -5.93 16.77
CA GLU A 109 -4.56 -5.94 17.95
C GLU A 109 -4.47 -7.33 18.57
N LYS A 110 -5.61 -8.02 18.78
CA LYS A 110 -5.66 -9.38 19.30
C LYS A 110 -4.85 -10.37 18.46
N LYS A 111 -4.85 -10.19 17.13
CA LYS A 111 -4.14 -11.05 16.18
C LYS A 111 -2.70 -10.59 15.90
N GLY A 112 -2.29 -9.42 16.39
CA GLY A 112 -0.97 -8.83 16.11
C GLY A 112 -0.79 -8.44 14.65
N ILE A 113 -1.88 -8.00 13.98
CA ILE A 113 -1.90 -7.59 12.58
C ILE A 113 -2.00 -6.07 12.49
N ASN A 114 -1.26 -5.46 11.58
CA ASN A 114 -1.37 -4.06 11.24
C ASN A 114 -2.39 -3.85 10.12
N LEU A 115 -3.26 -2.87 10.28
CA LEU A 115 -3.99 -2.29 9.15
C LEU A 115 -3.14 -1.16 8.57
N VAL A 116 -2.93 -1.15 7.26
CA VAL A 116 -2.16 -0.11 6.58
C VAL A 116 -3.07 0.64 5.61
N LEU A 117 -3.25 1.95 5.86
CA LEU A 117 -4.06 2.84 5.04
C LEU A 117 -3.23 3.37 3.89
N GLU A 118 -3.63 3.09 2.67
CA GLU A 118 -3.00 3.65 1.48
C GLU A 118 -3.65 4.96 1.06
N HIS A 119 -2.83 6.02 0.95
CA HIS A 119 -3.18 7.20 0.18
C HIS A 119 -2.90 6.94 -1.30
N LEU A 120 -3.68 7.57 -2.19
CA LEU A 120 -3.50 7.45 -3.64
C LEU A 120 -3.41 8.84 -4.26
N ASN A 121 -2.95 8.94 -5.51
CA ASN A 121 -3.05 10.19 -6.23
C ASN A 121 -4.38 10.30 -7.00
N SER A 122 -4.90 11.51 -7.09
CA SER A 122 -6.11 11.84 -7.86
C SER A 122 -5.81 12.65 -9.14
N ARG A 123 -4.53 12.84 -9.48
CA ARG A 123 -4.09 13.72 -10.59
C ARG A 123 -3.89 13.00 -11.91
N ASP A 124 -3.39 11.75 -11.89
CA ASP A 124 -3.12 11.00 -13.12
C ASP A 124 -4.36 10.17 -13.49
N ASP A 125 -5.03 10.52 -14.58
CA ASP A 125 -6.19 9.82 -15.13
C ASP A 125 -5.87 9.03 -16.41
N SER A 126 -4.60 8.99 -16.80
CA SER A 126 -4.16 8.38 -18.06
C SER A 126 -4.29 6.85 -18.09
N HIS A 127 -4.38 6.20 -16.94
CA HIS A 127 -4.55 4.75 -16.82
C HIS A 127 -5.13 4.37 -15.45
N PRO A 128 -6.02 3.36 -15.34
CA PRO A 128 -6.70 2.97 -14.10
C PRO A 128 -5.78 2.59 -12.92
N MET A 129 -4.52 2.28 -13.20
CA MET A 129 -3.52 1.92 -12.17
C MET A 129 -2.54 3.04 -11.84
N LYS A 130 -2.58 4.19 -12.54
CA LYS A 130 -1.65 5.29 -12.34
C LYS A 130 -2.15 6.32 -11.35
N GLY A 131 -3.45 6.57 -11.36
CA GLY A 131 -4.10 7.47 -10.42
C GLY A 131 -5.60 7.26 -10.39
N HIS A 132 -6.25 7.88 -9.41
CA HIS A 132 -7.64 7.60 -9.07
C HIS A 132 -8.41 8.91 -8.83
N PRO A 133 -8.79 9.65 -9.90
CA PRO A 133 -9.56 10.89 -9.77
C PRO A 133 -10.82 10.69 -8.92
N GLY A 134 -10.97 11.55 -7.90
CA GLY A 134 -12.08 11.44 -6.94
C GLY A 134 -11.81 10.54 -5.74
N TYR A 135 -10.62 9.96 -5.58
CA TYR A 135 -10.26 9.26 -4.35
C TYR A 135 -10.28 10.22 -3.16
N PHE A 136 -10.81 9.79 -2.01
CA PHE A 136 -11.00 10.67 -0.86
C PHE A 136 -9.69 10.93 -0.10
N GLY A 137 -8.87 9.90 0.07
CA GLY A 137 -7.57 9.97 0.76
C GLY A 137 -6.42 10.28 -0.20
N ASP A 138 -6.55 11.30 -1.04
CA ASP A 138 -5.56 11.67 -2.05
C ASP A 138 -4.43 12.59 -1.55
N ASP A 139 -4.36 12.79 -0.23
CA ASP A 139 -3.33 13.57 0.43
C ASP A 139 -2.72 12.75 1.58
N VAL A 140 -1.38 12.64 1.61
CA VAL A 140 -0.70 11.84 2.62
C VAL A 140 -0.79 12.45 4.02
N ASP A 141 -0.80 13.78 4.13
CA ASP A 141 -0.91 14.46 5.43
C ASP A 141 -2.32 14.26 6.02
N PHE A 142 -3.36 14.28 5.17
CA PHE A 142 -4.72 13.92 5.56
C PHE A 142 -4.82 12.47 6.02
N CYS A 143 -4.24 11.53 5.28
CA CYS A 143 -4.23 10.11 5.70
C CYS A 143 -3.45 9.88 7.00
N ALA A 144 -2.34 10.58 7.22
CA ALA A 144 -1.61 10.56 8.49
C ALA A 144 -2.45 11.08 9.66
N ASP A 145 -3.26 12.13 9.45
CA ASP A 145 -4.20 12.63 10.44
C ASP A 145 -5.28 11.59 10.78
N LEU A 146 -5.83 10.88 9.77
CA LEU A 146 -6.76 9.77 10.01
C LEU A 146 -6.12 8.64 10.82
N VAL A 147 -4.87 8.26 10.52
CA VAL A 147 -4.11 7.26 11.30
C VAL A 147 -4.00 7.70 12.75
N ASN A 148 -3.62 8.94 13.01
CA ASN A 148 -3.50 9.49 14.35
C ASN A 148 -4.85 9.53 15.09
N LYS A 149 -5.95 9.85 14.41
CA LYS A 149 -7.31 9.86 14.98
C LYS A 149 -7.83 8.47 15.33
N VAL A 150 -7.43 7.44 14.60
CA VAL A 150 -7.72 6.04 14.98
C VAL A 150 -6.98 5.70 16.28
N GLY A 151 -5.72 6.13 16.44
CA GLY A 151 -5.00 6.13 17.70
C GLY A 151 -4.51 4.75 18.15
N SER A 152 -4.38 3.79 17.24
CA SER A 152 -3.84 2.46 17.53
C SER A 152 -2.46 2.26 16.89
N LYS A 153 -1.54 1.63 17.61
CA LYS A 153 -0.24 1.23 17.06
C LYS A 153 -0.35 0.19 15.93
N ASN A 154 -1.49 -0.47 15.82
CA ASN A 154 -1.81 -1.43 14.77
C ASN A 154 -2.59 -0.80 13.60
N PHE A 155 -2.78 0.52 13.58
CA PHE A 155 -3.26 1.25 12.42
C PHE A 155 -2.16 2.17 11.90
N LYS A 156 -1.69 1.90 10.71
CA LYS A 156 -0.49 2.49 10.12
C LYS A 156 -0.79 3.10 8.76
N LEU A 157 0.14 3.87 8.25
CA LEU A 157 0.14 4.39 6.89
C LEU A 157 0.88 3.41 5.96
N LEU A 158 0.34 3.12 4.80
CA LEU A 158 1.08 2.61 3.67
C LEU A 158 1.57 3.84 2.89
N PHE A 159 2.88 4.03 2.83
CA PHE A 159 3.52 5.16 2.19
C PHE A 159 3.96 4.75 0.78
N ASP A 160 3.15 5.07 -0.22
CA ASP A 160 3.53 4.90 -1.63
C ASP A 160 4.30 6.13 -2.10
N VAL A 161 5.58 5.93 -2.40
CA VAL A 161 6.52 6.99 -2.80
C VAL A 161 6.05 7.68 -4.09
N TYR A 162 5.49 6.92 -5.03
CA TYR A 162 4.96 7.48 -6.28
C TYR A 162 3.76 8.38 -6.03
N HIS A 163 2.79 7.92 -5.26
CA HIS A 163 1.59 8.71 -4.97
C HIS A 163 1.93 9.99 -4.18
N VAL A 164 2.86 9.91 -3.23
CA VAL A 164 3.36 11.09 -2.51
C VAL A 164 4.04 12.06 -3.48
N GLN A 165 4.90 11.57 -4.36
CA GLN A 165 5.59 12.44 -5.34
C GLN A 165 4.59 13.18 -6.21
N VAL A 166 3.57 12.50 -6.74
CA VAL A 166 2.54 13.12 -7.61
C VAL A 166 1.73 14.19 -6.87
N MET A 167 1.34 13.94 -5.62
CA MET A 167 0.42 14.83 -4.89
C MET A 167 1.14 15.93 -4.10
N ASN A 168 2.18 15.58 -3.38
CA ASN A 168 2.75 16.42 -2.34
C ASN A 168 4.24 16.72 -2.54
N GLY A 169 5.02 15.78 -3.10
CA GLY A 169 6.47 15.87 -3.13
C GLY A 169 7.10 15.80 -1.74
N ASP A 170 8.36 16.26 -1.61
CA ASP A 170 9.09 16.38 -0.33
C ASP A 170 9.15 15.04 0.44
N VAL A 171 9.41 13.97 -0.32
CA VAL A 171 9.30 12.56 0.14
C VAL A 171 10.16 12.29 1.37
N ILE A 172 11.44 12.69 1.33
CA ILE A 172 12.39 12.41 2.43
C ILE A 172 11.95 13.05 3.76
N ARG A 173 11.50 14.31 3.72
CA ARG A 173 11.01 14.99 4.92
C ARG A 173 9.76 14.29 5.46
N ARG A 174 8.84 13.88 4.60
CA ARG A 174 7.60 13.19 4.99
C ARG A 174 7.87 11.81 5.57
N ILE A 175 8.82 11.05 5.05
CA ILE A 175 9.25 9.78 5.65
C ILE A 175 9.74 10.01 7.09
N LYS A 176 10.60 11.00 7.31
CA LYS A 176 11.08 11.34 8.65
C LYS A 176 9.96 11.82 9.59
N GLN A 177 9.02 12.61 9.06
CA GLN A 177 7.88 13.13 9.81
C GLN A 177 6.92 12.02 10.27
N TYR A 178 6.67 11.03 9.41
CA TYR A 178 5.68 9.97 9.64
C TYR A 178 6.28 8.62 10.02
N LYS A 179 7.58 8.54 10.30
CA LYS A 179 8.33 7.30 10.57
C LYS A 179 7.65 6.37 11.58
N ASP A 180 7.03 6.91 12.62
CA ASP A 180 6.42 6.12 13.71
C ASP A 180 5.07 5.51 13.32
N ILE A 181 4.43 6.04 12.28
CA ILE A 181 3.13 5.58 11.80
C ILE A 181 3.18 4.87 10.44
N ILE A 182 4.32 4.85 9.74
CA ILE A 182 4.44 4.08 8.50
C ILE A 182 4.61 2.60 8.82
N GLY A 183 3.83 1.76 8.15
CA GLY A 183 3.83 0.30 8.33
C GLY A 183 4.11 -0.48 7.06
N HIS A 184 4.13 0.16 5.89
CA HIS A 184 4.46 -0.44 4.60
C HIS A 184 4.88 0.61 3.60
N TYR A 185 5.70 0.24 2.61
CA TYR A 185 6.14 1.13 1.54
C TYR A 185 5.86 0.53 0.17
N HIS A 186 5.40 1.38 -0.78
CA HIS A 186 5.37 1.09 -2.20
C HIS A 186 6.31 2.00 -2.98
N THR A 187 6.84 1.50 -4.09
CA THR A 187 7.74 2.22 -4.99
C THR A 187 7.31 2.07 -6.45
N ALA A 188 7.45 3.15 -7.20
CA ALA A 188 7.31 3.18 -8.66
C ALA A 188 8.02 4.43 -9.21
N GLY A 189 8.27 4.48 -10.52
CA GLY A 189 8.80 5.66 -11.18
C GLY A 189 7.73 6.74 -11.36
N CYS A 190 8.13 8.00 -11.26
CA CYS A 190 7.30 9.18 -11.53
C CYS A 190 7.95 10.01 -12.64
N PRO A 191 7.21 10.46 -13.68
CA PRO A 191 5.77 10.30 -13.87
C PRO A 191 5.35 8.91 -14.35
N GLY A 192 4.04 8.62 -14.22
CA GLY A 192 3.37 7.54 -14.93
C GLY A 192 3.46 6.16 -14.29
N ARG A 193 3.91 6.05 -13.02
CA ARG A 193 4.00 4.79 -12.26
C ARG A 193 4.78 3.69 -12.98
N GLY A 194 5.80 4.11 -13.76
CA GLY A 194 6.62 3.26 -14.62
C GLY A 194 7.91 2.80 -13.96
N GLU A 195 8.94 2.65 -14.81
CA GLU A 195 10.27 2.17 -14.44
C GLU A 195 10.90 3.00 -13.32
N ILE A 196 11.75 2.33 -12.53
CA ILE A 196 12.64 2.96 -11.55
C ILE A 196 14.04 3.09 -12.18
N ASP A 197 14.14 3.87 -13.24
CA ASP A 197 15.37 4.09 -14.01
C ASP A 197 15.69 5.59 -14.15
N ASP A 198 16.64 5.93 -14.99
CA ASP A 198 17.08 7.33 -15.21
C ASP A 198 16.08 8.20 -15.97
N THR A 199 14.95 7.64 -16.42
CA THR A 199 13.91 8.38 -17.16
C THR A 199 12.81 8.95 -16.25
N GLN A 200 12.92 8.75 -14.93
CA GLN A 200 11.97 9.21 -13.94
C GLN A 200 12.60 10.16 -12.90
N GLU A 201 11.80 10.88 -12.13
CA GLU A 201 12.25 11.99 -11.30
C GLU A 201 12.55 11.66 -9.82
N ILE A 202 12.21 10.45 -9.34
CA ILE A 202 12.40 10.05 -7.94
C ILE A 202 13.81 9.52 -7.74
N ASN A 203 14.61 10.20 -6.91
CA ASN A 203 15.94 9.71 -6.55
C ASN A 203 15.84 8.70 -5.39
N TYR A 204 15.79 7.40 -5.72
CA TYR A 204 15.56 6.33 -4.74
C TYR A 204 16.69 6.14 -3.72
N PRO A 205 18.00 6.16 -4.04
CA PRO A 205 19.03 5.86 -3.07
C PRO A 205 18.97 6.68 -1.76
N PRO A 206 18.84 8.02 -1.77
CA PRO A 206 18.69 8.80 -0.54
C PRO A 206 17.34 8.57 0.18
N ILE A 207 16.27 8.20 -0.55
CA ILE A 207 14.97 7.85 0.04
C ILE A 207 15.10 6.54 0.82
N LEU A 208 15.69 5.51 0.21
CA LEU A 208 15.90 4.21 0.83
C LEU A 208 16.81 4.29 2.05
N LYS A 209 17.91 5.04 1.95
CA LYS A 209 18.77 5.34 3.09
C LYS A 209 17.97 5.99 4.24
N THR A 210 17.10 6.94 3.92
CA THR A 210 16.24 7.58 4.93
C THR A 210 15.29 6.56 5.56
N ILE A 211 14.69 5.66 4.79
CA ILE A 211 13.82 4.60 5.31
C ILE A 211 14.59 3.72 6.30
N LEU A 212 15.79 3.27 5.95
CA LEU A 212 16.65 2.47 6.84
C LEU A 212 17.03 3.24 8.12
N GLU A 213 17.36 4.52 8.02
CA GLU A 213 17.67 5.38 9.16
C GLU A 213 16.50 5.56 10.14
N THR A 214 15.25 5.32 9.71
CA THR A 214 14.08 5.31 10.62
C THR A 214 13.99 4.07 11.50
N GLY A 215 14.78 3.03 11.21
CA GLY A 215 14.69 1.72 11.85
C GLY A 215 13.57 0.84 11.31
N TYR A 216 13.01 1.17 10.14
CA TYR A 216 12.00 0.35 9.48
C TYR A 216 12.60 -1.00 9.06
N ASP A 217 11.93 -2.10 9.42
CA ASP A 217 12.32 -3.48 9.15
C ASP A 217 11.28 -4.30 8.38
N GLY A 218 10.28 -3.60 7.81
CA GLY A 218 9.21 -4.21 7.01
C GLY A 218 9.56 -4.38 5.54
N TYR A 219 8.54 -4.48 4.71
CA TYR A 219 8.68 -4.65 3.27
C TYR A 219 8.64 -3.30 2.54
N LEU A 220 9.45 -3.22 1.48
CA LEU A 220 9.35 -2.19 0.45
C LEU A 220 8.95 -2.92 -0.83
N ALA A 221 7.72 -2.73 -1.27
CA ALA A 221 7.16 -3.45 -2.41
C ALA A 221 7.18 -2.60 -3.68
N GLN A 222 7.53 -3.24 -4.78
CA GLN A 222 7.58 -2.58 -6.08
C GLN A 222 6.22 -2.70 -6.76
N GLU A 223 5.51 -1.58 -6.85
CA GLU A 223 4.18 -1.50 -7.42
C GLU A 223 4.16 -0.57 -8.64
N PHE A 224 4.88 -0.96 -9.68
CA PHE A 224 5.03 -0.18 -10.89
C PHE A 224 4.47 -0.91 -12.12
N ILE A 225 4.27 -0.17 -13.21
CA ILE A 225 3.79 -0.67 -14.50
C ILE A 225 4.98 -0.73 -15.45
N PRO A 226 5.56 -1.93 -15.69
CA PRO A 226 6.70 -2.08 -16.58
C PRO A 226 6.41 -1.60 -18.00
N THR A 227 7.32 -0.82 -18.57
CA THR A 227 7.23 -0.32 -19.95
C THR A 227 8.31 -0.90 -20.86
N TRP A 228 9.33 -1.54 -20.31
CA TRP A 228 10.36 -2.21 -21.08
C TRP A 228 9.79 -3.42 -21.83
N LYS A 229 10.43 -3.78 -22.93
CA LYS A 229 10.02 -4.92 -23.77
C LYS A 229 9.93 -6.23 -22.96
N ASN A 230 10.86 -6.43 -22.02
CA ASN A 230 10.84 -7.54 -21.07
C ASN A 230 10.53 -7.02 -19.66
N PRO A 231 9.32 -7.25 -19.13
CA PRO A 231 8.95 -6.76 -17.80
C PRO A 231 9.73 -7.39 -16.65
N ILE A 232 10.39 -8.54 -16.88
CA ILE A 232 11.23 -9.18 -15.87
C ILE A 232 12.58 -8.45 -15.73
N ASP A 233 13.12 -7.91 -16.82
CA ASP A 233 14.32 -7.09 -16.76
C ASP A 233 14.04 -5.77 -16.04
N SER A 234 12.85 -5.18 -16.26
CA SER A 234 12.36 -4.04 -15.47
C SER A 234 12.34 -4.33 -13.98
N LEU A 235 11.73 -5.47 -13.60
CA LEU A 235 11.61 -5.86 -12.19
C LEU A 235 12.98 -6.13 -11.56
N ARG A 236 13.88 -6.76 -12.29
CA ARG A 236 15.27 -7.00 -11.84
C ARG A 236 16.02 -5.68 -11.61
N HIS A 237 15.95 -4.77 -12.58
CA HIS A 237 16.58 -3.46 -12.45
C HIS A 237 16.02 -2.68 -11.25
N ALA A 238 14.70 -2.66 -11.10
CA ALA A 238 14.08 -1.99 -9.97
C ALA A 238 14.47 -2.63 -8.61
N ALA A 239 14.64 -3.96 -8.57
CA ALA A 239 15.17 -4.65 -7.38
C ALA A 239 16.62 -4.22 -7.09
N GLU A 240 17.49 -4.15 -8.09
CA GLU A 240 18.88 -3.71 -7.96
C GLU A 240 19.00 -2.26 -7.47
N VAL A 241 18.17 -1.34 -7.99
CA VAL A 241 18.13 0.06 -7.52
C VAL A 241 17.69 0.17 -6.06
N CYS A 242 16.82 -0.73 -5.61
CA CYS A 242 16.27 -0.74 -4.26
C CYS A 242 17.07 -1.59 -3.25
N ASP A 243 18.13 -2.28 -3.67
CA ASP A 243 19.01 -3.08 -2.80
C ASP A 243 20.24 -2.25 -2.41
N ILE A 244 20.20 -1.63 -1.21
CA ILE A 244 21.23 -0.70 -0.71
C ILE A 244 21.82 -1.12 0.65
#